data_d5da40439364a637ea007bc5cbf3a479
#
_entry.id   d5da40439364a637ea007bc5cbf3a479
#
_cell.length_a   1.000
_cell.length_b   1.000
_cell.length_c   1.000
_cell.angle_alpha   90.00
_cell.angle_beta   90.00
_cell.angle_gamma   90.00
#
_symmetry.space_group_name_H-M   'P 1'
#
loop_
_entity.id
_entity.type
_entity.pdbx_description
1 polymer ?
#
loop_
_entity_poly.entity_id
_entity_poly.type
_entity_poly.pdbx_seq_one_letter_code
_entity_poly.pdbx_strand_id
1 'polypeptide(L)'
;MSYPISGGRIETAKKVIVYGPEGIGKTTFAARFPDPVFIDTEHSTDAYEVKRFPYPTSWAMLTGEVQQVRDDPSCCRTLVIDTADWAEKLCTAALLARCKKSGIEEFGYGKGYVYLGEDFGKLLNLLEEVKAKGVNVVLTAHAKLSKFEQPDELGSYDRWELKLSKYILPMVKEWADLILFANYKTFAVASDDSGKKFKAQGGKRVMYTTHHPCWDAKNRYGLAEELPFEFEAIAALFGGSAPASAQALHVSAPMPKEMPQESPILRAATADPLPALAEKPQPALAAAQAALPGTPQYQEESRIQQQKLMANGVPEQLAQLMAANHISEQQVQNVVGNVRGYFPADMPIKDYPADFLQGVLIGAWPQVLDMITQCDDVPF
;
A
#
# COMPACT_ATOMS: atom_id res chain seq x y z
N MET A 1 27.50 6.31 -37.63
CA MET A 1 27.68 6.90 -36.29
C MET A 1 28.04 5.74 -35.34
N SER A 2 29.12 5.86 -34.56
CA SER A 2 29.51 4.88 -33.54
C SER A 2 29.17 5.47 -32.18
N TYR A 3 28.48 4.69 -31.34
CA TYR A 3 28.16 5.08 -29.97
C TYR A 3 29.22 4.51 -29.03
N PRO A 4 29.74 5.31 -28.06
CA PRO A 4 30.72 4.82 -27.10
C PRO A 4 30.09 3.82 -26.15
N ILE A 5 30.78 2.69 -25.92
CA ILE A 5 30.40 1.69 -24.93
C ILE A 5 31.18 1.98 -23.67
N SER A 6 30.50 2.23 -22.54
CA SER A 6 31.09 2.38 -21.22
C SER A 6 30.87 1.13 -20.38
N GLY A 7 31.81 0.80 -19.49
CA GLY A 7 31.72 -0.32 -18.55
C GLY A 7 32.00 0.12 -17.13
N GLY A 8 31.63 -0.72 -16.16
CA GLY A 8 31.85 -0.48 -14.74
C GLY A 8 30.71 0.28 -14.06
N ARG A 9 30.87 0.56 -12.76
CA ARG A 9 29.90 1.29 -11.93
C ARG A 9 30.02 2.79 -12.22
N ILE A 10 28.89 3.42 -12.53
CA ILE A 10 28.82 4.87 -12.76
C ILE A 10 28.28 5.51 -11.49
N GLU A 11 29.07 6.40 -10.88
CA GLU A 11 28.59 7.20 -9.76
C GLU A 11 27.78 8.38 -10.29
N THR A 12 26.51 8.41 -9.94
CA THR A 12 25.57 9.47 -10.33
C THR A 12 24.76 9.89 -9.11
N ALA A 13 24.12 11.05 -9.21
CA ALA A 13 23.10 11.49 -8.27
C ALA A 13 21.98 10.42 -8.14
N LYS A 14 21.29 10.39 -7.01
CA LYS A 14 20.39 9.30 -6.63
C LYS A 14 18.94 9.76 -6.53
N LYS A 15 18.01 8.86 -6.83
CA LYS A 15 16.58 9.06 -6.70
C LYS A 15 16.09 8.25 -5.50
N VAL A 16 15.72 8.94 -4.44
CA VAL A 16 15.35 8.35 -3.15
C VAL A 16 13.89 8.64 -2.84
N ILE A 17 13.19 7.64 -2.38
CA ILE A 17 11.87 7.79 -1.79
C ILE A 17 11.95 7.42 -0.33
N VAL A 18 11.38 8.26 0.53
CA VAL A 18 11.25 8.02 1.96
C VAL A 18 9.78 8.11 2.32
N TYR A 19 9.17 7.00 2.70
CA TYR A 19 7.76 7.01 3.06
C TYR A 19 7.52 6.35 4.42
N GLY A 20 6.42 6.74 5.06
CA GLY A 20 6.07 6.23 6.38
C GLY A 20 4.90 6.99 7.00
N PRO A 21 4.47 6.59 8.20
CA PRO A 21 3.39 7.25 8.94
C PRO A 21 3.63 8.74 9.14
N GLU A 22 2.57 9.47 9.41
CA GLU A 22 2.64 10.86 9.82
C GLU A 22 3.46 10.97 11.13
N GLY A 23 4.24 12.05 11.26
CA GLY A 23 5.05 12.30 12.46
C GLY A 23 6.28 11.43 12.65
N ILE A 24 6.60 10.47 11.76
CA ILE A 24 7.79 9.61 11.88
C ILE A 24 9.12 10.39 11.75
N GLY A 25 9.10 11.58 11.12
CA GLY A 25 10.27 12.44 10.94
C GLY A 25 10.84 12.43 9.52
N LYS A 26 10.01 12.25 8.47
CA LYS A 26 10.43 12.27 7.06
C LYS A 26 11.12 13.56 6.66
N THR A 27 10.52 14.71 6.97
CA THR A 27 11.09 16.05 6.73
C THR A 27 12.45 16.22 7.43
N THR A 28 12.54 15.82 8.71
CA THR A 28 13.79 15.86 9.48
C THR A 28 14.89 15.01 8.84
N PHE A 29 14.53 13.83 8.36
CA PHE A 29 15.45 12.93 7.65
C PHE A 29 15.91 13.55 6.32
N ALA A 30 14.99 14.09 5.53
CA ALA A 30 15.29 14.74 4.27
C ALA A 30 16.16 16.00 4.43
N ALA A 31 16.00 16.74 5.52
CA ALA A 31 16.82 17.91 5.84
C ALA A 31 18.30 17.58 6.12
N ARG A 32 18.65 16.31 6.34
CA ARG A 32 20.02 15.87 6.57
C ARG A 32 20.79 15.51 5.29
N PHE A 33 20.12 15.47 4.15
CA PHE A 33 20.80 15.26 2.87
C PHE A 33 21.78 16.41 2.55
N PRO A 34 22.78 16.17 1.70
CA PRO A 34 23.76 17.21 1.33
C PRO A 34 23.10 18.42 0.66
N ASP A 35 23.25 19.59 1.23
CA ASP A 35 22.76 20.88 0.74
C ASP A 35 21.33 20.81 0.16
N PRO A 36 20.31 20.48 0.99
CA PRO A 36 18.97 20.25 0.52
C PRO A 36 18.25 21.56 0.23
N VAL A 37 17.47 21.59 -0.87
CA VAL A 37 16.48 22.62 -1.16
C VAL A 37 15.11 21.95 -1.23
N PHE A 38 14.13 22.50 -0.54
CA PHE A 38 12.78 21.93 -0.42
C PHE A 38 11.80 22.63 -1.36
N ILE A 39 10.99 21.81 -2.02
CA ILE A 39 9.67 22.17 -2.53
C ILE A 39 8.67 21.59 -1.53
N ASP A 40 8.21 22.43 -0.61
CA ASP A 40 7.33 22.03 0.48
C ASP A 40 5.87 22.20 0.07
N THR A 41 5.19 21.08 -0.12
CA THR A 41 3.78 21.05 -0.55
C THR A 41 2.78 20.99 0.61
N GLU A 42 3.27 20.80 1.86
CA GLU A 42 2.43 20.62 3.05
C GLU A 42 2.59 21.76 4.09
N HIS A 43 3.50 22.69 3.87
CA HIS A 43 3.90 23.69 4.86
C HIS A 43 4.51 23.05 6.13
N SER A 44 5.27 21.98 5.94
CA SER A 44 5.87 21.20 7.03
C SER A 44 7.24 21.70 7.45
N THR A 45 7.87 22.58 6.66
CA THR A 45 9.26 23.01 6.88
C THR A 45 9.41 24.28 7.68
N ASP A 46 8.35 24.96 8.12
CA ASP A 46 8.41 26.24 8.85
C ASP A 46 9.28 26.20 10.10
N ALA A 47 9.29 25.07 10.81
CA ALA A 47 10.07 24.88 12.03
C ALA A 47 11.54 24.44 11.77
N TYR A 48 11.94 24.32 10.49
CA TYR A 48 13.27 23.82 10.12
C TYR A 48 14.12 24.91 9.50
N GLU A 49 15.39 24.93 9.85
CA GLU A 49 16.39 25.77 9.21
C GLU A 49 16.90 25.10 7.93
N VAL A 50 16.13 25.22 6.83
CA VAL A 50 16.41 24.64 5.53
C VAL A 50 16.17 25.66 4.42
N LYS A 51 16.88 25.49 3.30
CA LYS A 51 16.59 26.23 2.07
C LYS A 51 15.29 25.69 1.48
N ARG A 52 14.40 26.56 1.06
CA ARG A 52 13.12 26.17 0.44
C ARG A 52 12.70 27.16 -0.64
N PHE A 53 11.99 26.66 -1.63
CA PHE A 53 11.23 27.48 -2.54
C PHE A 53 9.97 28.05 -1.86
N PRO A 54 9.33 29.08 -2.40
CA PRO A 54 7.99 29.47 -1.99
C PRO A 54 7.04 28.25 -2.06
N TYR A 55 6.04 28.21 -1.17
CA TYR A 55 5.09 27.09 -1.16
C TYR A 55 4.31 27.02 -2.49
N PRO A 56 4.38 25.90 -3.23
CA PRO A 56 3.72 25.81 -4.52
C PRO A 56 2.20 25.78 -4.35
N THR A 57 1.53 26.78 -4.89
CA THR A 57 0.07 26.90 -4.88
C THR A 57 -0.57 26.25 -6.11
N SER A 58 0.24 25.79 -7.08
CA SER A 58 -0.21 25.17 -8.31
C SER A 58 0.81 24.17 -8.85
N TRP A 59 0.35 23.25 -9.67
CA TRP A 59 1.20 22.31 -10.40
C TRP A 59 2.24 23.02 -11.29
N ALA A 60 1.83 24.12 -11.95
CA ALA A 60 2.74 24.91 -12.77
C ALA A 60 3.87 25.54 -11.96
N MET A 61 3.57 26.01 -10.74
CA MET A 61 4.59 26.55 -9.83
C MET A 61 5.55 25.47 -9.40
N LEU A 62 5.06 24.32 -8.91
CA LEU A 62 5.90 23.20 -8.52
C LEU A 62 6.84 22.75 -9.64
N THR A 63 6.29 22.56 -10.85
CA THR A 63 7.10 22.16 -12.02
C THR A 63 8.09 23.25 -12.43
N GLY A 64 7.74 24.52 -12.29
CA GLY A 64 8.62 25.66 -12.52
C GLY A 64 9.80 25.70 -11.55
N GLU A 65 9.58 25.41 -10.28
CA GLU A 65 10.63 25.30 -9.26
C GLU A 65 11.59 24.15 -9.56
N VAL A 66 11.07 22.99 -9.99
CA VAL A 66 11.93 21.87 -10.45
C VAL A 66 12.73 22.26 -11.71
N GLN A 67 12.12 23.00 -12.65
CA GLN A 67 12.80 23.52 -13.84
C GLN A 67 13.95 24.46 -13.45
N GLN A 68 13.72 25.32 -12.46
CA GLN A 68 14.76 26.23 -11.97
C GLN A 68 15.99 25.45 -11.45
N VAL A 69 15.79 24.37 -10.68
CA VAL A 69 16.91 23.51 -10.22
C VAL A 69 17.61 22.82 -11.38
N ARG A 70 16.87 22.35 -12.39
CA ARG A 70 17.44 21.77 -13.61
C ARG A 70 18.32 22.75 -14.35
N ASP A 71 17.86 24.00 -14.47
CA ASP A 71 18.53 25.06 -15.25
C ASP A 71 19.72 25.66 -14.46
N ASP A 72 19.62 25.73 -13.12
CA ASP A 72 20.72 26.10 -12.24
C ASP A 72 20.98 25.01 -11.16
N PRO A 73 21.67 23.93 -11.53
CA PRO A 73 21.97 22.82 -10.59
C PRO A 73 22.97 23.20 -9.50
N SER A 74 23.58 24.38 -9.56
CA SER A 74 24.52 24.86 -8.53
C SER A 74 23.81 25.33 -7.25
N CYS A 75 22.50 25.57 -7.29
CA CYS A 75 21.71 26.09 -6.17
C CYS A 75 21.59 25.08 -5.02
N CYS A 76 21.74 23.75 -5.28
CA CYS A 76 21.66 22.69 -4.29
C CYS A 76 22.37 21.40 -4.72
N ARG A 77 22.65 20.51 -3.77
CA ARG A 77 23.09 19.14 -4.06
C ARG A 77 21.95 18.12 -3.97
N THR A 78 20.84 18.51 -3.38
CA THR A 78 19.65 17.65 -3.22
C THR A 78 18.39 18.48 -3.36
N LEU A 79 17.52 18.08 -4.27
CA LEU A 79 16.16 18.59 -4.37
C LEU A 79 15.22 17.66 -3.60
N VAL A 80 14.45 18.22 -2.68
CA VAL A 80 13.46 17.49 -1.87
C VAL A 80 12.06 17.96 -2.23
N ILE A 81 11.16 17.05 -2.58
CA ILE A 81 9.71 17.32 -2.68
C ILE A 81 9.05 16.67 -1.46
N ASP A 82 8.48 17.50 -0.59
CA ASP A 82 7.87 17.10 0.69
C ASP A 82 6.40 17.57 0.72
N THR A 83 5.41 16.75 0.30
CA THR A 83 5.45 15.34 -0.04
C THR A 83 4.91 15.07 -1.46
N ALA A 84 5.20 13.88 -2.00
CA ALA A 84 4.75 13.45 -3.33
C ALA A 84 3.22 13.29 -3.41
N ASP A 85 2.57 12.88 -2.34
CA ASP A 85 1.10 12.73 -2.30
C ASP A 85 0.37 14.09 -2.30
N TRP A 86 0.95 15.15 -1.76
CA TRP A 86 0.44 16.51 -1.94
C TRP A 86 0.78 17.07 -3.33
N ALA A 87 1.94 16.74 -3.88
CA ALA A 87 2.26 17.06 -5.27
C ALA A 87 1.24 16.41 -6.23
N GLU A 88 0.79 15.17 -5.98
CA GLU A 88 -0.29 14.52 -6.74
C GLU A 88 -1.60 15.31 -6.67
N LYS A 89 -1.96 15.87 -5.51
CA LYS A 89 -3.16 16.72 -5.39
C LYS A 89 -3.06 17.98 -6.25
N LEU A 90 -1.89 18.63 -6.30
CA LEU A 90 -1.67 19.78 -7.20
C LEU A 90 -1.77 19.37 -8.66
N CYS A 91 -1.24 18.22 -9.04
CA CYS A 91 -1.37 17.67 -10.38
C CYS A 91 -2.84 17.40 -10.73
N THR A 92 -3.59 16.78 -9.82
CA THR A 92 -5.02 16.50 -9.98
C THR A 92 -5.81 17.80 -10.17
N ALA A 93 -5.58 18.81 -9.33
CA ALA A 93 -6.26 20.10 -9.44
C ALA A 93 -5.97 20.79 -10.79
N ALA A 94 -4.74 20.73 -11.29
CA ALA A 94 -4.36 21.29 -12.58
C ALA A 94 -5.04 20.54 -13.75
N LEU A 95 -5.11 19.22 -13.69
CA LEU A 95 -5.81 18.39 -14.68
C LEU A 95 -7.29 18.73 -14.72
N LEU A 96 -7.96 18.81 -13.58
CA LEU A 96 -9.37 19.14 -13.46
C LEU A 96 -9.66 20.54 -14.02
N ALA A 97 -8.86 21.53 -13.64
CA ALA A 97 -8.99 22.91 -14.13
C ALA A 97 -8.81 22.99 -15.66
N ARG A 98 -7.78 22.33 -16.21
CA ARG A 98 -7.50 22.28 -17.67
C ARG A 98 -8.65 21.65 -18.44
N CYS A 99 -9.27 20.62 -17.90
CA CYS A 99 -10.35 19.88 -18.54
C CYS A 99 -11.74 20.39 -18.17
N LYS A 100 -11.84 21.43 -17.32
CA LYS A 100 -13.10 22.00 -16.81
C LYS A 100 -13.99 20.92 -16.16
N LYS A 101 -13.38 20.10 -15.30
CA LYS A 101 -14.03 19.03 -14.52
C LYS A 101 -14.04 19.37 -13.04
N SER A 102 -15.09 18.93 -12.32
CA SER A 102 -15.21 19.11 -10.86
C SER A 102 -14.54 17.98 -10.09
N GLY A 103 -14.44 16.80 -10.71
CA GLY A 103 -13.83 15.61 -10.11
C GLY A 103 -13.21 14.69 -11.15
N ILE A 104 -12.28 13.83 -10.69
CA ILE A 104 -11.57 12.91 -11.57
C ILE A 104 -12.49 11.83 -12.17
N GLU A 105 -13.58 11.51 -11.49
CA GLU A 105 -14.57 10.53 -11.92
C GLU A 105 -15.39 11.02 -13.14
N GLU A 106 -15.46 12.35 -13.38
CA GLU A 106 -16.17 12.91 -14.52
C GLU A 106 -15.50 12.60 -15.89
N PHE A 107 -14.27 12.07 -15.88
CA PHE A 107 -13.63 11.61 -17.12
C PHE A 107 -14.20 10.28 -17.62
N GLY A 108 -14.92 9.54 -16.77
CA GLY A 108 -15.49 8.23 -17.07
C GLY A 108 -14.43 7.13 -17.29
N TYR A 109 -14.80 5.90 -16.95
CA TYR A 109 -13.99 4.68 -17.18
C TYR A 109 -12.52 4.77 -16.73
N GLY A 110 -12.23 5.53 -15.67
CA GLY A 110 -10.88 5.67 -15.13
C GLY A 110 -9.91 6.48 -15.98
N LYS A 111 -10.34 7.10 -17.08
CA LYS A 111 -9.48 7.91 -17.98
C LYS A 111 -8.80 9.07 -17.26
N GLY A 112 -9.48 9.67 -16.27
CA GLY A 112 -8.90 10.75 -15.48
C GLY A 112 -7.61 10.37 -14.79
N TYR A 113 -7.56 9.15 -14.24
CA TYR A 113 -6.35 8.62 -13.61
C TYR A 113 -5.23 8.32 -14.60
N VAL A 114 -5.55 7.93 -15.84
CA VAL A 114 -4.56 7.76 -16.90
C VAL A 114 -3.92 9.10 -17.24
N TYR A 115 -4.71 10.15 -17.48
CA TYR A 115 -4.20 11.50 -17.75
C TYR A 115 -3.40 12.07 -16.58
N LEU A 116 -3.85 11.80 -15.34
CA LEU A 116 -3.10 12.16 -14.14
C LEU A 116 -1.73 11.48 -14.10
N GLY A 117 -1.67 10.18 -14.43
CA GLY A 117 -0.42 9.43 -14.55
C GLY A 117 0.50 10.00 -15.62
N GLU A 118 -0.03 10.39 -16.79
CA GLU A 118 0.75 11.04 -17.87
C GLU A 118 1.36 12.36 -17.41
N ASP A 119 0.57 13.21 -16.72
CA ASP A 119 1.06 14.51 -16.25
C ASP A 119 2.07 14.35 -15.11
N PHE A 120 1.86 13.41 -14.18
CA PHE A 120 2.83 13.11 -13.14
C PHE A 120 4.11 12.47 -13.72
N GLY A 121 3.97 11.66 -14.76
CA GLY A 121 5.11 11.09 -15.50
C GLY A 121 6.02 12.17 -16.11
N LYS A 122 5.45 13.30 -16.56
CA LYS A 122 6.25 14.47 -17.02
C LYS A 122 7.09 15.06 -15.89
N LEU A 123 6.57 15.10 -14.66
CA LEU A 123 7.35 15.51 -13.49
C LEU A 123 8.51 14.53 -13.24
N LEU A 124 8.26 13.21 -13.27
CA LEU A 124 9.33 12.22 -13.07
C LEU A 124 10.41 12.35 -14.14
N ASN A 125 10.07 12.62 -15.40
CA ASN A 125 11.02 12.88 -16.47
C ASN A 125 11.84 14.17 -16.20
N LEU A 126 11.19 15.23 -15.74
CA LEU A 126 11.88 16.46 -15.35
C LEU A 126 12.85 16.25 -14.18
N LEU A 127 12.44 15.44 -13.18
CA LEU A 127 13.31 15.04 -12.07
C LEU A 127 14.49 14.16 -12.53
N GLU A 128 14.34 13.37 -13.60
CA GLU A 128 15.44 12.64 -14.23
C GLU A 128 16.44 13.59 -14.89
N GLU A 129 15.96 14.69 -15.49
CA GLU A 129 16.83 15.75 -16.01
C GLU A 129 17.61 16.43 -14.89
N VAL A 130 16.99 16.73 -13.74
CA VAL A 130 17.66 17.26 -12.54
C VAL A 130 18.75 16.30 -12.05
N LYS A 131 18.43 15.00 -11.94
CA LYS A 131 19.39 13.96 -11.56
C LYS A 131 20.57 13.89 -12.55
N ALA A 132 20.30 14.01 -13.86
CA ALA A 132 21.33 13.98 -14.89
C ALA A 132 22.33 15.17 -14.78
N LYS A 133 21.90 16.27 -14.14
CA LYS A 133 22.78 17.41 -13.78
C LYS A 133 23.59 17.22 -12.51
N GLY A 134 23.48 16.06 -11.83
CA GLY A 134 24.26 15.74 -10.63
C GLY A 134 23.56 16.09 -9.32
N VAL A 135 22.31 16.51 -9.33
CA VAL A 135 21.51 16.83 -8.13
C VAL A 135 20.73 15.59 -7.70
N ASN A 136 20.86 15.20 -6.42
CA ASN A 136 20.04 14.13 -5.86
C ASN A 136 18.57 14.56 -5.78
N VAL A 137 17.66 13.60 -5.96
CA VAL A 137 16.23 13.85 -5.82
C VAL A 137 15.66 12.99 -4.72
N VAL A 138 15.00 13.63 -3.76
CA VAL A 138 14.33 12.97 -2.64
C VAL A 138 12.84 13.29 -2.69
N LEU A 139 12.01 12.26 -2.72
CA LEU A 139 10.58 12.37 -2.57
C LEU A 139 10.20 11.80 -1.19
N THR A 140 9.57 12.60 -0.36
CA THR A 140 8.91 12.05 0.83
C THR A 140 7.46 11.72 0.48
N ALA A 141 6.86 10.76 1.17
CA ALA A 141 5.46 10.41 0.99
C ALA A 141 4.86 9.87 2.29
N HIS A 142 3.56 10.03 2.47
CA HIS A 142 2.84 9.33 3.51
C HIS A 142 2.68 7.86 3.18
N ALA A 143 2.52 7.03 4.21
CA ALA A 143 2.13 5.64 4.07
C ALA A 143 0.61 5.50 4.22
N LYS A 144 0.04 4.54 3.52
CA LYS A 144 -1.31 4.04 3.72
C LYS A 144 -1.29 2.53 3.91
N LEU A 145 -2.24 2.00 4.67
CA LEU A 145 -2.51 0.57 4.70
C LEU A 145 -3.46 0.22 3.55
N SER A 146 -3.13 -0.83 2.82
CA SER A 146 -3.94 -1.38 1.74
C SER A 146 -4.08 -2.87 1.94
N LYS A 147 -5.26 -3.42 1.71
CA LYS A 147 -5.42 -4.88 1.64
C LYS A 147 -4.77 -5.40 0.37
N PHE A 148 -3.97 -6.43 0.50
CA PHE A 148 -3.26 -7.06 -0.60
C PHE A 148 -3.62 -8.53 -0.67
N GLU A 149 -3.99 -8.99 -1.86
CA GLU A 149 -4.30 -10.39 -2.16
C GLU A 149 -3.29 -10.90 -3.19
N GLN A 150 -2.70 -12.05 -2.91
CA GLN A 150 -1.84 -12.74 -3.88
C GLN A 150 -2.65 -13.81 -4.59
N PRO A 151 -2.49 -13.95 -5.93
CA PRO A 151 -3.27 -14.92 -6.70
C PRO A 151 -3.02 -16.39 -6.32
N ASP A 152 -1.91 -16.67 -5.67
CA ASP A 152 -1.41 -18.00 -5.28
C ASP A 152 -1.54 -18.29 -3.78
N GLU A 153 -2.03 -17.34 -2.97
CA GLU A 153 -2.25 -17.52 -1.54
C GLU A 153 -3.72 -17.31 -1.16
N LEU A 154 -4.20 -18.09 -0.21
CA LEU A 154 -5.53 -17.94 0.35
C LEU A 154 -5.51 -16.86 1.44
N GLY A 155 -6.21 -15.76 1.20
CA GLY A 155 -6.40 -14.68 2.16
C GLY A 155 -5.81 -13.35 1.74
N SER A 156 -6.28 -12.29 2.40
CA SER A 156 -5.75 -10.93 2.26
C SER A 156 -4.95 -10.55 3.49
N TYR A 157 -3.93 -9.75 3.32
CA TYR A 157 -3.16 -9.17 4.42
C TYR A 157 -2.96 -7.67 4.22
N ASP A 158 -2.74 -6.96 5.33
CA ASP A 158 -2.50 -5.53 5.29
C ASP A 158 -1.06 -5.23 4.89
N ARG A 159 -0.92 -4.30 3.94
CA ARG A 159 0.37 -3.86 3.41
C ARG A 159 0.52 -2.36 3.46
N TRP A 160 1.67 -1.90 3.91
CA TRP A 160 2.05 -0.50 3.85
C TRP A 160 2.51 -0.13 2.44
N GLU A 161 1.90 0.88 1.87
CA GLU A 161 2.22 1.43 0.57
C GLU A 161 2.37 2.95 0.63
N LEU A 162 3.00 3.54 -0.39
CA LEU A 162 2.98 4.99 -0.55
C LEU A 162 1.53 5.46 -0.78
N LYS A 163 1.16 6.58 -0.17
CA LYS A 163 -0.17 7.17 -0.29
C LYS A 163 -0.32 7.90 -1.63
N LEU A 164 -0.18 7.17 -2.71
CA LEU A 164 -0.35 7.62 -4.09
C LEU A 164 -1.50 6.84 -4.75
N SER A 165 -2.03 7.39 -5.84
CA SER A 165 -3.03 6.70 -6.66
C SER A 165 -2.44 5.45 -7.33
N LYS A 166 -3.30 4.51 -7.69
CA LYS A 166 -2.91 3.22 -8.29
C LYS A 166 -2.15 3.34 -9.62
N TYR A 167 -2.27 4.47 -10.32
CA TYR A 167 -1.57 4.71 -11.58
C TYR A 167 -0.19 5.37 -11.37
N ILE A 168 -0.06 6.23 -10.38
CA ILE A 168 1.21 6.92 -10.08
C ILE A 168 2.13 6.05 -9.24
N LEU A 169 1.59 5.30 -8.28
CA LEU A 169 2.36 4.45 -7.37
C LEU A 169 3.38 3.54 -8.08
N PRO A 170 3.00 2.73 -9.11
CA PRO A 170 3.97 1.88 -9.82
C PRO A 170 5.07 2.70 -10.50
N MET A 171 4.71 3.80 -11.18
CA MET A 171 5.66 4.65 -11.89
C MET A 171 6.71 5.23 -10.95
N VAL A 172 6.29 5.73 -9.79
CA VAL A 172 7.18 6.30 -8.77
C VAL A 172 8.11 5.23 -8.19
N LYS A 173 7.59 4.02 -7.93
CA LYS A 173 8.37 2.87 -7.44
C LYS A 173 9.42 2.39 -8.47
N GLU A 174 9.03 2.33 -9.74
CA GLU A 174 9.96 1.96 -10.82
C GLU A 174 11.05 2.99 -11.03
N TRP A 175 10.68 4.27 -10.99
CA TRP A 175 11.57 5.40 -11.18
C TRP A 175 12.67 5.48 -10.10
N ALA A 176 12.37 5.20 -8.84
CA ALA A 176 13.32 5.34 -7.74
C ALA A 176 14.48 4.33 -7.79
N ASP A 177 15.64 4.74 -7.31
CA ASP A 177 16.81 3.86 -7.09
C ASP A 177 16.81 3.25 -5.68
N LEU A 178 16.29 3.99 -4.70
CA LEU A 178 16.20 3.62 -3.30
C LEU A 178 14.80 3.98 -2.77
N ILE A 179 14.11 3.02 -2.16
CA ILE A 179 12.83 3.23 -1.47
C ILE A 179 13.00 2.77 -0.03
N LEU A 180 12.84 3.69 0.91
CA LEU A 180 12.97 3.49 2.34
C LEU A 180 11.59 3.56 3.00
N PHE A 181 11.20 2.47 3.64
CA PHE A 181 10.00 2.44 4.47
C PHE A 181 10.37 2.75 5.93
N ALA A 182 10.02 3.93 6.40
CA ALA A 182 10.21 4.35 7.78
C ALA A 182 9.02 3.95 8.65
N ASN A 183 9.28 3.28 9.78
CA ASN A 183 8.22 2.91 10.72
C ASN A 183 8.76 2.83 12.16
N TYR A 184 7.83 2.73 13.11
CA TYR A 184 8.14 2.42 14.50
C TYR A 184 8.26 0.90 14.66
N LYS A 185 9.38 0.43 15.21
CA LYS A 185 9.53 -0.97 15.58
C LYS A 185 8.80 -1.23 16.89
N THR A 186 7.63 -1.85 16.78
CA THR A 186 6.79 -2.22 17.91
C THR A 186 6.73 -3.73 18.04
N PHE A 187 6.72 -4.22 19.29
CA PHE A 187 6.55 -5.62 19.62
C PHE A 187 5.26 -5.76 20.40
N ALA A 188 4.42 -6.72 20.02
CA ALA A 188 3.27 -7.11 20.80
C ALA A 188 3.74 -8.10 21.88
N VAL A 189 3.74 -7.66 23.13
CA VAL A 189 4.09 -8.51 24.26
C VAL A 189 2.80 -8.90 24.98
N ALA A 190 2.63 -10.20 25.25
CA ALA A 190 1.51 -10.68 26.03
C ALA A 190 1.51 -9.99 27.41
N SER A 191 0.39 -9.40 27.79
CA SER A 191 0.24 -8.64 29.04
C SER A 191 -0.45 -9.45 30.14
N ASP A 192 -0.86 -10.68 29.82
CA ASP A 192 -1.46 -11.63 30.75
C ASP A 192 -0.92 -13.04 30.54
N ASP A 193 -0.97 -13.87 31.59
CA ASP A 193 -0.52 -15.26 31.55
C ASP A 193 -1.37 -16.15 30.62
N SER A 194 -2.52 -15.66 30.16
CA SER A 194 -3.41 -16.38 29.24
C SER A 194 -3.07 -16.12 27.76
N GLY A 195 -2.14 -15.20 27.45
CA GLY A 195 -1.73 -14.86 26.09
C GLY A 195 -2.83 -14.22 25.23
N LYS A 196 -3.94 -13.77 25.85
CA LYS A 196 -5.09 -13.18 25.11
C LYS A 196 -5.05 -11.66 25.02
N LYS A 197 -4.25 -11.01 25.86
CA LYS A 197 -4.08 -9.55 25.83
C LYS A 197 -2.65 -9.20 25.47
N PHE A 198 -2.49 -8.32 24.49
CA PHE A 198 -1.20 -7.83 24.03
C PHE A 198 -1.04 -6.36 24.35
N LYS A 199 0.14 -5.99 24.80
CA LYS A 199 0.55 -4.60 24.99
C LYS A 199 1.64 -4.28 24.00
N ALA A 200 1.49 -3.18 23.28
CA ALA A 200 2.54 -2.71 22.38
C ALA A 200 3.71 -2.18 23.22
N GLN A 201 4.90 -2.67 22.94
CA GLN A 201 6.17 -2.16 23.46
C GLN A 201 7.10 -1.84 22.30
N GLY A 202 7.98 -0.84 22.48
CA GLY A 202 8.91 -0.40 21.46
C GLY A 202 8.75 1.08 21.17
N GLY A 203 8.98 1.49 19.93
CA GLY A 203 8.91 2.90 19.50
C GLY A 203 10.21 3.40 18.90
N LYS A 204 11.24 2.54 18.77
CA LYS A 204 12.44 2.87 18.03
C LYS A 204 12.07 3.08 16.56
N ARG A 205 12.50 4.21 15.99
CA ARG A 205 12.32 4.49 14.57
C ARG A 205 13.34 3.70 13.75
N VAL A 206 12.86 2.97 12.76
CA VAL A 206 13.68 2.19 11.82
C VAL A 206 13.28 2.49 10.39
N MET A 207 14.15 2.21 9.44
CA MET A 207 13.83 2.19 8.02
C MET A 207 14.17 0.83 7.44
N TYR A 208 13.22 0.29 6.67
CA TYR A 208 13.39 -0.93 5.92
C TYR A 208 13.81 -0.60 4.49
N THR A 209 14.83 -1.28 4.02
CA THR A 209 15.44 -1.06 2.70
C THR A 209 15.09 -2.16 1.71
N THR A 210 14.63 -3.32 2.19
CA THR A 210 14.34 -4.51 1.41
C THR A 210 12.84 -4.78 1.40
N HIS A 211 12.33 -5.20 0.24
CA HIS A 211 10.94 -5.58 0.05
C HIS A 211 10.50 -6.66 1.05
N HIS A 212 9.28 -6.53 1.55
CA HIS A 212 8.63 -7.48 2.44
C HIS A 212 7.13 -7.59 2.06
N PRO A 213 6.44 -8.71 2.28
CA PRO A 213 5.00 -8.79 2.02
C PRO A 213 4.20 -7.62 2.61
N CYS A 214 4.53 -7.17 3.82
CA CYS A 214 3.82 -6.10 4.52
C CYS A 214 4.25 -4.67 4.14
N TRP A 215 5.28 -4.48 3.32
CA TRP A 215 5.71 -3.15 2.83
C TRP A 215 6.54 -3.21 1.56
N ASP A 216 6.53 -2.12 0.81
CA ASP A 216 7.41 -1.90 -0.32
C ASP A 216 8.73 -1.26 0.13
N ALA A 217 9.85 -1.77 -0.35
CA ALA A 217 11.15 -1.13 -0.28
C ALA A 217 12.01 -1.55 -1.48
N LYS A 218 13.03 -0.76 -1.81
CA LYS A 218 13.93 -1.02 -2.93
C LYS A 218 15.33 -0.56 -2.59
N ASN A 219 16.31 -1.41 -2.83
CA ASN A 219 17.70 -1.15 -2.47
C ASN A 219 18.65 -1.64 -3.57
N ARG A 220 19.20 -0.71 -4.35
CA ARG A 220 20.19 -1.02 -5.40
C ARG A 220 21.63 -0.88 -4.91
N TYR A 221 21.84 -0.55 -3.62
CA TYR A 221 23.14 -0.15 -3.09
C TYR A 221 23.71 -1.12 -2.07
N GLY A 222 23.00 -2.23 -1.77
CA GLY A 222 23.47 -3.24 -0.82
C GLY A 222 23.42 -2.80 0.64
N LEU A 223 22.48 -1.92 1.01
CA LEU A 223 22.24 -1.57 2.40
C LEU A 223 21.68 -2.77 3.18
N ALA A 224 21.90 -2.81 4.48
CA ALA A 224 21.27 -3.79 5.37
C ALA A 224 19.73 -3.67 5.33
N GLU A 225 19.02 -4.77 5.53
CA GLU A 225 17.54 -4.84 5.41
C GLU A 225 16.80 -3.87 6.33
N GLU A 226 17.31 -3.69 7.55
CA GLU A 226 16.79 -2.77 8.56
C GLU A 226 17.93 -1.86 9.04
N LEU A 227 17.69 -0.57 9.09
CA LEU A 227 18.61 0.45 9.58
C LEU A 227 17.90 1.37 10.57
N PRO A 228 18.63 2.03 11.49
CA PRO A 228 18.08 3.17 12.23
C PRO A 228 17.53 4.22 11.27
N PHE A 229 16.40 4.84 11.58
CA PHE A 229 15.87 5.92 10.75
C PHE A 229 16.62 7.23 11.03
N GLU A 230 17.87 7.25 10.58
CA GLU A 230 18.85 8.33 10.68
C GLU A 230 19.61 8.44 9.37
N PHE A 231 19.87 9.67 8.90
CA PHE A 231 20.54 9.89 7.61
C PHE A 231 21.95 9.30 7.59
N GLU A 232 22.64 9.32 8.73
CA GLU A 232 23.99 8.81 8.92
C GLU A 232 24.13 7.34 8.48
N ALA A 233 23.08 6.55 8.62
CA ALA A 233 23.05 5.15 8.19
C ALA A 233 23.18 4.95 6.67
N ILE A 234 22.88 5.99 5.88
CA ILE A 234 22.97 5.98 4.40
C ILE A 234 23.92 7.06 3.85
N ALA A 235 24.54 7.87 4.71
CA ALA A 235 25.36 9.02 4.32
C ALA A 235 26.49 8.66 3.34
N ALA A 236 27.06 7.46 3.46
CA ALA A 236 28.11 6.96 2.55
C ALA A 236 27.67 6.94 1.08
N LEU A 237 26.38 6.80 0.79
CA LEU A 237 25.86 6.83 -0.59
C LEU A 237 25.91 8.23 -1.22
N PHE A 238 26.05 9.29 -0.40
CA PHE A 238 25.97 10.69 -0.81
C PHE A 238 27.29 11.44 -0.60
N GLY A 239 28.41 10.70 -0.46
CA GLY A 239 29.73 11.27 -0.22
C GLY A 239 29.98 11.75 1.21
N GLY A 240 29.17 11.30 2.17
CA GLY A 240 29.41 11.47 3.60
C GLY A 240 30.39 10.43 4.14
N SER A 241 31.12 10.76 5.22
CA SER A 241 31.92 9.78 5.95
C SER A 241 30.99 8.77 6.60
N ALA A 242 31.15 7.48 6.32
CA ALA A 242 30.43 6.43 7.02
C ALA A 242 30.79 6.46 8.52
N PRO A 243 29.82 6.27 9.44
CA PRO A 243 30.16 6.06 10.85
C PRO A 243 31.04 4.83 10.97
N ALA A 244 32.06 4.90 11.80
CA ALA A 244 33.10 3.88 11.98
C ALA A 244 32.60 2.47 12.39
N SER A 245 31.33 2.30 12.64
CA SER A 245 30.68 1.02 13.02
C SER A 245 30.08 0.22 11.86
N ALA A 246 30.16 0.71 10.60
CA ALA A 246 29.56 0.02 9.43
C ALA A 246 30.60 -0.75 8.59
N GLN A 247 31.76 -1.09 9.15
CA GLN A 247 32.63 -2.11 8.56
C GLN A 247 32.13 -3.50 8.98
N ALA A 248 31.16 -4.00 8.28
CA ALA A 248 30.69 -5.37 8.42
C ALA A 248 30.86 -6.11 7.09
N LEU A 249 31.85 -7.01 7.10
CA LEU A 249 31.76 -8.37 6.59
C LEU A 249 31.18 -8.55 5.15
N HIS A 250 32.08 -8.39 4.19
CA HIS A 250 32.03 -9.23 3.00
C HIS A 250 32.28 -10.68 3.43
N VAL A 251 31.22 -11.40 3.73
CA VAL A 251 31.25 -12.86 3.76
C VAL A 251 30.76 -13.33 2.40
N SER A 252 31.70 -13.76 1.61
CA SER A 252 31.43 -14.59 0.43
C SER A 252 30.66 -15.83 0.86
N ALA A 253 29.45 -15.99 0.34
CA ALA A 253 28.67 -17.20 0.56
C ALA A 253 29.36 -18.40 -0.10
N PRO A 254 29.59 -19.51 0.61
CA PRO A 254 29.90 -20.78 -0.03
C PRO A 254 28.59 -21.44 -0.45
N MET A 255 28.64 -22.01 -1.66
CA MET A 255 27.58 -22.82 -2.23
C MET A 255 27.20 -24.02 -1.32
N PRO A 256 25.93 -24.44 -1.33
CA PRO A 256 25.47 -25.57 -0.49
C PRO A 256 26.02 -26.88 -1.03
N LYS A 257 26.65 -27.64 -0.13
CA LYS A 257 26.91 -29.08 -0.34
C LYS A 257 25.72 -29.88 0.15
N GLU A 258 25.43 -30.90 -0.61
CA GLU A 258 24.38 -31.90 -0.51
C GLU A 258 24.07 -32.41 0.92
N MET A 259 22.78 -32.65 1.11
CA MET A 259 22.20 -33.39 2.25
C MET A 259 22.57 -34.88 2.21
N PRO A 260 22.63 -35.53 3.35
CA PRO A 260 22.20 -36.91 3.46
C PRO A 260 20.86 -37.01 4.22
N GLN A 261 19.97 -37.81 3.64
CA GLN A 261 18.78 -38.33 4.25
C GLN A 261 19.14 -39.27 5.43
N GLU A 262 18.36 -39.21 6.49
CA GLU A 262 17.93 -40.41 7.24
C GLU A 262 16.85 -40.03 8.25
N SER A 263 15.68 -40.65 8.10
CA SER A 263 14.68 -40.93 9.13
C SER A 263 14.91 -42.38 9.60
N PRO A 264 14.18 -42.98 10.51
CA PRO A 264 13.19 -42.54 11.53
C PRO A 264 13.51 -43.08 12.95
N ILE A 265 12.65 -42.88 13.94
CA ILE A 265 12.13 -43.90 14.84
C ILE A 265 11.15 -43.33 15.88
N LEU A 266 9.98 -43.96 15.87
CA LEU A 266 8.91 -43.97 16.86
C LEU A 266 9.38 -44.13 18.32
N ARG A 267 8.67 -43.52 19.26
CA ARG A 267 8.13 -44.24 20.41
C ARG A 267 6.97 -43.50 21.09
N ALA A 268 5.88 -44.22 21.23
CA ALA A 268 4.69 -43.93 22.00
C ALA A 268 4.89 -44.22 23.48
N ALA A 269 4.17 -43.52 24.33
CA ALA A 269 3.68 -43.99 25.64
C ALA A 269 2.54 -43.04 26.04
N THR A 270 1.30 -43.45 25.90
CA THR A 270 0.34 -44.05 26.86
C THR A 270 -0.01 -43.15 28.05
N ALA A 271 -1.23 -42.62 27.99
CA ALA A 271 -2.44 -42.84 28.78
C ALA A 271 -2.29 -42.52 30.30
N ASP A 272 -3.19 -41.88 30.97
CA ASP A 272 -4.62 -42.10 31.19
C ASP A 272 -5.28 -40.94 31.99
N PRO A 273 -6.56 -40.96 32.32
CA PRO A 273 -7.48 -39.85 32.19
C PRO A 273 -8.19 -39.38 33.50
N LEU A 274 -8.87 -38.20 33.39
CA LEU A 274 -10.09 -37.74 34.09
C LEU A 274 -10.05 -37.50 35.64
N PRO A 275 -10.85 -36.61 36.22
CA PRO A 275 -12.30 -36.59 36.06
C PRO A 275 -12.98 -35.21 35.86
N ALA A 276 -14.20 -35.31 35.36
CA ALA A 276 -15.19 -34.27 35.19
C ALA A 276 -15.77 -33.76 36.51
N LEU A 277 -16.18 -32.51 36.56
CA LEU A 277 -17.26 -32.02 37.43
C LEU A 277 -18.12 -30.95 36.72
N ALA A 278 -19.38 -31.22 36.86
CA ALA A 278 -20.61 -30.75 36.31
C ALA A 278 -20.88 -29.24 36.22
N GLU A 279 -21.66 -28.98 35.19
CA GLU A 279 -22.57 -27.91 34.82
C GLU A 279 -23.18 -26.97 35.89
N LYS A 280 -23.34 -25.69 35.51
CA LYS A 280 -24.69 -25.04 35.41
C LYS A 280 -24.62 -23.79 34.54
N PRO A 281 -25.72 -23.44 33.87
CA PRO A 281 -25.72 -22.60 32.63
C PRO A 281 -26.04 -21.14 32.89
N GLN A 282 -25.53 -20.25 32.04
CA GLN A 282 -26.07 -18.92 31.80
C GLN A 282 -25.98 -18.53 30.31
N PRO A 283 -26.85 -17.65 29.82
CA PRO A 283 -27.37 -17.72 28.46
C PRO A 283 -26.42 -17.16 27.41
N ALA A 284 -26.43 -17.83 26.26
CA ALA A 284 -25.72 -17.52 25.06
C ALA A 284 -26.15 -16.17 24.45
N LEU A 285 -25.20 -15.29 24.29
CA LEU A 285 -25.18 -14.36 23.17
C LEU A 285 -24.33 -15.02 22.09
N ALA A 286 -25.02 -15.66 21.14
CA ALA A 286 -24.40 -16.29 20.00
C ALA A 286 -23.84 -15.21 19.06
N ALA A 287 -22.56 -14.94 19.14
CA ALA A 287 -21.82 -14.46 17.99
C ALA A 287 -21.63 -15.69 17.08
N ALA A 288 -22.37 -15.73 15.98
CA ALA A 288 -22.21 -16.75 14.95
C ALA A 288 -20.78 -16.63 14.40
N GLN A 289 -19.93 -17.60 14.71
CA GLN A 289 -18.66 -17.78 14.01
C GLN A 289 -19.01 -18.24 12.60
N ALA A 290 -18.77 -17.39 11.59
CA ALA A 290 -18.92 -17.76 10.19
C ALA A 290 -18.00 -18.95 9.88
N ALA A 291 -18.54 -19.96 9.22
CA ALA A 291 -17.78 -21.14 8.84
C ALA A 291 -16.72 -20.77 7.79
N LEU A 292 -15.52 -21.38 7.90
CA LEU A 292 -14.41 -21.11 6.97
C LEU A 292 -14.74 -21.63 5.55
N PRO A 293 -14.38 -20.89 4.48
CA PRO A 293 -14.58 -21.33 3.10
C PRO A 293 -14.00 -22.72 2.85
N GLY A 294 -14.77 -23.60 2.19
CA GLY A 294 -14.35 -24.97 1.84
C GLY A 294 -14.64 -26.04 2.90
N THR A 295 -15.15 -25.69 4.09
CA THR A 295 -15.55 -26.70 5.09
C THR A 295 -16.94 -27.29 4.74
N PRO A 296 -17.26 -28.54 5.18
CA PRO A 296 -18.58 -29.13 4.97
C PRO A 296 -19.72 -28.28 5.55
N GLN A 297 -19.48 -27.57 6.64
CA GLN A 297 -20.42 -26.62 7.22
C GLN A 297 -20.69 -25.42 6.32
N TYR A 298 -19.64 -24.84 5.74
CA TYR A 298 -19.75 -23.72 4.78
C TYR A 298 -20.55 -24.11 3.54
N GLN A 299 -20.35 -25.32 3.01
CA GLN A 299 -21.09 -25.81 1.85
C GLN A 299 -22.58 -26.04 2.17
N GLU A 300 -22.89 -26.52 3.34
CA GLU A 300 -24.29 -26.73 3.77
C GLU A 300 -24.99 -25.38 4.02
N GLU A 301 -24.34 -24.41 4.65
CA GLU A 301 -24.87 -23.05 4.85
C GLU A 301 -25.13 -22.36 3.52
N SER A 302 -24.19 -22.44 2.57
CA SER A 302 -24.35 -21.89 1.21
C SER A 302 -25.53 -22.55 0.48
N ARG A 303 -25.70 -23.86 0.62
CA ARG A 303 -26.82 -24.59 0.01
C ARG A 303 -28.18 -24.15 0.57
N ILE A 304 -28.25 -24.00 1.90
CA ILE A 304 -29.49 -23.53 2.58
C ILE A 304 -29.80 -22.10 2.15
N GLN A 305 -28.78 -21.22 2.08
CA GLN A 305 -28.94 -19.83 1.64
C GLN A 305 -29.41 -19.75 0.19
N GLN A 306 -28.83 -20.54 -0.71
CA GLN A 306 -29.24 -20.61 -2.13
C GLN A 306 -30.71 -21.01 -2.25
N GLN A 307 -31.15 -22.05 -1.54
CA GLN A 307 -32.56 -22.49 -1.55
C GLN A 307 -33.48 -21.38 -1.05
N LYS A 308 -33.11 -20.65 -0.02
CA LYS A 308 -33.89 -19.53 0.53
C LYS A 308 -34.00 -18.37 -0.48
N LEU A 309 -32.90 -18.00 -1.15
CA LEU A 309 -32.92 -16.97 -2.19
C LEU A 309 -33.79 -17.35 -3.38
N MET A 310 -33.72 -18.60 -3.84
CA MET A 310 -34.56 -19.11 -4.91
C MET A 310 -36.06 -19.12 -4.50
N ALA A 311 -36.38 -19.45 -3.25
CA ALA A 311 -37.74 -19.38 -2.73
C ALA A 311 -38.31 -17.95 -2.71
N ASN A 312 -37.45 -16.93 -2.58
CA ASN A 312 -37.79 -15.51 -2.70
C ASN A 312 -37.93 -15.04 -4.16
N GLY A 313 -37.65 -15.90 -5.14
CA GLY A 313 -37.76 -15.59 -6.57
C GLY A 313 -36.48 -15.02 -7.20
N VAL A 314 -35.33 -15.13 -6.53
CA VAL A 314 -34.03 -14.76 -7.11
C VAL A 314 -33.66 -15.81 -8.17
N PRO A 315 -33.21 -15.41 -9.37
CA PRO A 315 -32.73 -16.35 -10.41
C PRO A 315 -31.64 -17.28 -9.92
N GLU A 316 -31.67 -18.55 -10.33
CA GLU A 316 -30.77 -19.60 -9.83
C GLU A 316 -29.29 -19.24 -9.92
N GLN A 317 -28.83 -18.72 -11.05
CA GLN A 317 -27.43 -18.32 -11.23
C GLN A 317 -27.00 -17.20 -10.26
N LEU A 318 -27.86 -16.21 -10.06
CA LEU A 318 -27.60 -15.14 -9.11
C LEU A 318 -27.65 -15.65 -7.67
N ALA A 319 -28.62 -16.50 -7.33
CA ALA A 319 -28.73 -17.13 -6.01
C ALA A 319 -27.51 -17.97 -5.66
N GLN A 320 -26.92 -18.67 -6.65
CA GLN A 320 -25.69 -19.42 -6.50
C GLN A 320 -24.49 -18.51 -6.21
N LEU A 321 -24.35 -17.40 -6.97
CA LEU A 321 -23.28 -16.41 -6.76
C LEU A 321 -23.39 -15.72 -5.39
N MET A 322 -24.61 -15.34 -4.99
CA MET A 322 -24.88 -14.73 -3.69
C MET A 322 -24.59 -15.70 -2.54
N ALA A 323 -25.02 -16.95 -2.64
CA ALA A 323 -24.80 -17.97 -1.61
C ALA A 323 -23.32 -18.35 -1.47
N ALA A 324 -22.59 -18.44 -2.59
CA ALA A 324 -21.15 -18.72 -2.57
C ALA A 324 -20.32 -17.62 -1.90
N ASN A 325 -20.84 -16.40 -1.82
CA ASN A 325 -20.17 -15.25 -1.20
C ASN A 325 -20.90 -14.77 0.08
N HIS A 326 -21.88 -15.51 0.58
CA HIS A 326 -22.72 -15.17 1.74
C HIS A 326 -23.42 -13.80 1.67
N ILE A 327 -23.75 -13.36 0.45
CA ILE A 327 -24.40 -12.07 0.21
C ILE A 327 -25.93 -12.21 0.37
N SER A 328 -26.51 -11.32 1.16
CA SER A 328 -27.97 -11.22 1.35
C SER A 328 -28.64 -10.44 0.23
N GLU A 329 -29.95 -10.65 0.03
CA GLU A 329 -30.77 -9.87 -0.89
C GLU A 329 -30.70 -8.37 -0.57
N GLN A 330 -30.69 -8.02 0.71
CA GLN A 330 -30.66 -6.64 1.19
C GLN A 330 -29.36 -5.90 0.83
N GLN A 331 -28.20 -6.58 0.85
CA GLN A 331 -26.94 -6.01 0.42
C GLN A 331 -26.92 -5.70 -1.08
N VAL A 332 -27.45 -6.60 -1.91
CA VAL A 332 -27.61 -6.34 -3.35
C VAL A 332 -28.56 -5.16 -3.60
N GLN A 333 -29.71 -5.13 -2.93
CA GLN A 333 -30.66 -4.01 -3.03
C GLN A 333 -30.06 -2.68 -2.61
N ASN A 334 -29.25 -2.68 -1.54
CA ASN A 334 -28.54 -1.48 -1.08
C ASN A 334 -27.58 -0.94 -2.16
N VAL A 335 -26.78 -1.80 -2.76
CA VAL A 335 -25.85 -1.38 -3.83
C VAL A 335 -26.62 -0.90 -5.06
N VAL A 336 -27.66 -1.60 -5.48
CA VAL A 336 -28.44 -1.27 -6.67
C VAL A 336 -29.26 0.01 -6.47
N GLY A 337 -29.86 0.18 -5.29
CA GLY A 337 -30.76 1.31 -4.97
C GLY A 337 -30.01 2.52 -4.41
N ASN A 338 -29.37 2.36 -3.26
CA ASN A 338 -28.79 3.48 -2.52
C ASN A 338 -27.42 3.95 -3.11
N VAL A 339 -26.59 3.02 -3.56
CA VAL A 339 -25.25 3.36 -4.05
C VAL A 339 -25.28 3.75 -5.53
N ARG A 340 -26.03 3.03 -6.36
CA ARG A 340 -26.08 3.26 -7.81
C ARG A 340 -27.35 3.94 -8.31
N GLY A 341 -28.43 3.90 -7.53
CA GLY A 341 -29.70 4.56 -7.89
C GLY A 341 -30.40 3.98 -9.13
N TYR A 342 -30.14 2.71 -9.48
CA TYR A 342 -30.77 2.09 -10.65
C TYR A 342 -32.26 1.81 -10.46
N PHE A 343 -32.62 1.38 -9.23
CA PHE A 343 -34.00 1.06 -8.82
C PHE A 343 -34.23 1.51 -7.39
N PRO A 344 -35.50 1.57 -6.90
CA PRO A 344 -35.78 1.80 -5.49
C PRO A 344 -35.06 0.79 -4.60
N ALA A 345 -34.53 1.22 -3.46
CA ALA A 345 -33.72 0.38 -2.56
C ALA A 345 -34.54 -0.75 -1.90
N ASP A 346 -35.86 -0.65 -1.87
CA ASP A 346 -36.81 -1.62 -1.35
C ASP A 346 -37.36 -2.55 -2.43
N MET A 347 -36.99 -2.38 -3.71
CA MET A 347 -37.46 -3.21 -4.81
C MET A 347 -36.87 -4.62 -4.71
N PRO A 348 -37.71 -5.69 -4.65
CA PRO A 348 -37.26 -7.07 -4.59
C PRO A 348 -36.46 -7.46 -5.85
N ILE A 349 -35.41 -8.27 -5.70
CA ILE A 349 -34.54 -8.69 -6.81
C ILE A 349 -35.33 -9.42 -7.92
N LYS A 350 -36.37 -10.15 -7.56
CA LYS A 350 -37.26 -10.83 -8.52
C LYS A 350 -37.97 -9.89 -9.51
N ASP A 351 -38.11 -8.61 -9.13
CA ASP A 351 -38.83 -7.60 -9.93
C ASP A 351 -37.83 -6.77 -10.82
N TYR A 352 -36.54 -7.07 -10.78
CA TYR A 352 -35.57 -6.43 -11.66
C TYR A 352 -35.71 -6.93 -13.10
N PRO A 353 -35.46 -6.06 -14.11
CA PRO A 353 -35.50 -6.45 -15.52
C PRO A 353 -34.49 -7.58 -15.82
N ALA A 354 -34.88 -8.53 -16.68
CA ALA A 354 -34.06 -9.69 -17.02
C ALA A 354 -32.70 -9.32 -17.60
N ASP A 355 -32.62 -8.27 -18.44
CA ASP A 355 -31.39 -7.77 -19.01
C ASP A 355 -30.45 -7.20 -17.94
N PHE A 356 -30.97 -6.55 -16.91
CA PHE A 356 -30.21 -6.05 -15.78
C PHE A 356 -29.68 -7.19 -14.91
N LEU A 357 -30.51 -8.21 -14.64
CA LEU A 357 -30.10 -9.40 -13.90
C LEU A 357 -28.95 -10.13 -14.61
N GLN A 358 -29.05 -10.35 -15.92
CA GLN A 358 -28.05 -11.09 -16.69
C GLN A 358 -26.82 -10.26 -17.00
N GLY A 359 -26.98 -9.00 -17.45
CA GLY A 359 -25.88 -8.16 -17.92
C GLY A 359 -25.10 -7.49 -16.80
N VAL A 360 -25.78 -7.05 -15.73
CA VAL A 360 -25.16 -6.28 -14.65
C VAL A 360 -24.90 -7.15 -13.42
N LEU A 361 -25.92 -7.80 -12.85
CA LEU A 361 -25.73 -8.53 -11.60
C LEU A 361 -24.96 -9.84 -11.80
N ILE A 362 -25.26 -10.62 -12.83
CA ILE A 362 -24.56 -11.88 -13.10
C ILE A 362 -23.28 -11.63 -13.89
N GLY A 363 -23.38 -10.88 -15.00
CA GLY A 363 -22.25 -10.63 -15.90
C GLY A 363 -21.11 -9.82 -15.30
N ALA A 364 -21.42 -8.90 -14.37
CA ALA A 364 -20.44 -8.08 -13.67
C ALA A 364 -20.36 -8.42 -12.14
N TRP A 365 -20.67 -9.66 -11.76
CA TRP A 365 -20.74 -10.07 -10.36
C TRP A 365 -19.49 -9.72 -9.52
N PRO A 366 -18.25 -9.86 -10.01
CA PRO A 366 -17.07 -9.46 -9.24
C PRO A 366 -17.09 -7.98 -8.85
N GLN A 367 -17.59 -7.11 -9.71
CA GLN A 367 -17.72 -5.68 -9.45
C GLN A 367 -18.86 -5.37 -8.46
N VAL A 368 -19.97 -6.11 -8.55
CA VAL A 368 -21.08 -6.00 -7.61
C VAL A 368 -20.66 -6.43 -6.20
N LEU A 369 -19.90 -7.52 -6.12
CA LEU A 369 -19.35 -8.04 -4.86
C LEU A 369 -18.39 -7.03 -4.21
N ASP A 370 -17.49 -6.43 -5.00
CA ASP A 370 -16.57 -5.39 -4.54
C ASP A 370 -17.31 -4.18 -3.96
N MET A 371 -18.39 -3.74 -4.63
CA MET A 371 -19.24 -2.66 -4.13
C MET A 371 -19.99 -3.01 -2.84
N ILE A 372 -20.47 -4.24 -2.70
CA ILE A 372 -21.14 -4.70 -1.47
C ILE A 372 -20.16 -4.68 -0.30
N THR A 373 -18.94 -5.21 -0.52
CA THR A 373 -17.90 -5.27 0.51
C THR A 373 -17.48 -3.87 0.97
N GLN A 374 -17.38 -2.92 0.04
CA GLN A 374 -17.06 -1.52 0.37
C GLN A 374 -18.20 -0.81 1.14
N CYS A 375 -19.46 -1.25 1.00
CA CYS A 375 -20.59 -0.68 1.74
C CYS A 375 -20.72 -1.24 3.16
N ASP A 376 -20.26 -2.48 3.40
CA ASP A 376 -20.30 -3.10 4.74
C ASP A 376 -19.20 -2.58 5.67
N ASP A 377 -18.15 -1.91 5.14
CA ASP A 377 -17.03 -1.34 5.89
C ASP A 377 -17.28 0.10 6.41
N VAL A 378 -18.50 0.67 6.26
CA VAL A 378 -18.86 1.98 6.83
C VAL A 378 -19.69 1.75 8.10
N PRO A 379 -19.13 1.89 9.31
CA PRO A 379 -19.95 1.94 10.52
C PRO A 379 -20.74 3.25 10.55
N PHE A 380 -22.05 3.14 10.77
CA PHE A 380 -22.95 4.27 11.05
C PHE A 380 -22.55 5.01 12.32
#